data_1eff11f1e374bbde46f737aea8624453
#
_entry.id   1eff11f1e374bbde46f737aea8624453
#
_cell.length_a   1.000
_cell.length_b   1.000
_cell.length_c   1.000
_cell.angle_alpha   90.00
_cell.angle_beta   90.00
_cell.angle_gamma   90.00
#
_symmetry.space_group_name_H-M   'P 1'
#
loop_
_entity.id
_entity.type
_entity.pdbx_description
1 polymer ?
#
loop_
_entity_poly.entity_id
_entity_poly.type
_entity_poly.pdbx_seq_one_letter_code
_entity_poly.pdbx_strand_id
1 'polypeptide(L)'
;MPALELDGAVTLNNLHKAYGDRVVVNDVSLEVKAGEFFSMLGPSGCGKTTTLRMIGGFEQPDSGSIYIDSRDVTNDEPEARPLNTVFQNYSLFPHLNVEDNVKFGLRFESEFTKSAKSDSQRIGEALELVQLGGFAERRVHQLSGGEQQRVALARALILEPSVLLLDEPLGALDAQLRARLQIELATLQRQIGITFIYVTHDQHEAFTMSDRIGVMRQGRLMQVGAPRELYEQPNSVEVAQFVGAANLIRGRVVSRGVVELAGEKFIAPDSAPLGDGMMMIRPERIRIGSGNHQAVIERVTFAGSVLRISLKLGDVTINAEVPNDETSVGLRDGQEIMIDVLPDAVRVLPLAN
;
A
#
# COMPACT_ATOMS: atom_id res chain seq x y z
N MET A 1 -26.14 22.82 -3.55
CA MET A 1 -24.86 22.06 -3.56
C MET A 1 -24.76 21.41 -4.94
N PRO A 2 -23.69 21.56 -5.71
CA PRO A 2 -23.55 20.79 -6.94
C PRO A 2 -23.54 19.31 -6.58
N ALA A 3 -24.29 18.50 -7.32
CA ALA A 3 -24.25 17.05 -7.21
C ALA A 3 -22.79 16.62 -7.43
N LEU A 4 -22.19 15.96 -6.46
CA LEU A 4 -20.93 15.26 -6.64
C LEU A 4 -21.16 14.23 -7.75
N GLU A 5 -20.48 14.38 -8.87
CA GLU A 5 -20.36 13.31 -9.85
C GLU A 5 -19.59 12.18 -9.14
N LEU A 6 -20.31 11.17 -8.66
CA LEU A 6 -19.75 10.00 -7.97
C LEU A 6 -19.33 9.02 -9.07
N ASP A 7 -18.10 9.16 -9.56
CA ASP A 7 -17.56 8.34 -10.66
C ASP A 7 -16.73 7.15 -10.13
N GLY A 8 -16.65 7.01 -8.80
CA GLY A 8 -15.86 5.97 -8.13
C GLY A 8 -16.68 4.76 -7.69
N ALA A 9 -16.08 3.58 -7.71
CA ALA A 9 -16.68 2.38 -7.16
C ALA A 9 -16.92 2.50 -5.64
N VAL A 10 -16.03 3.21 -4.92
CA VAL A 10 -16.20 3.52 -3.49
C VAL A 10 -15.83 4.97 -3.22
N THR A 11 -16.74 5.71 -2.58
CA THR A 11 -16.50 7.08 -2.15
C THR A 11 -16.77 7.22 -0.64
N LEU A 12 -15.79 7.74 0.06
CA LEU A 12 -15.85 8.04 1.49
C LEU A 12 -15.85 9.56 1.67
N ASN A 13 -16.82 10.09 2.41
CA ASN A 13 -16.93 11.52 2.66
C ASN A 13 -16.84 11.79 4.16
N ASN A 14 -15.74 12.43 4.59
CA ASN A 14 -15.49 12.92 5.95
C ASN A 14 -15.78 11.85 7.02
N LEU A 15 -15.34 10.61 6.80
CA LEU A 15 -15.56 9.52 7.75
C LEU A 15 -14.88 9.80 9.06
N HIS A 16 -15.64 9.63 10.15
CA HIS A 16 -15.17 9.77 11.51
C HIS A 16 -15.58 8.56 12.35
N LYS A 17 -14.65 8.05 13.17
CA LYS A 17 -14.92 6.97 14.12
C LYS A 17 -14.06 7.11 15.37
N ALA A 18 -14.71 7.05 16.53
CA ALA A 18 -14.05 7.02 17.83
C ALA A 18 -14.53 5.82 18.67
N TYR A 19 -13.69 5.33 19.52
CA TYR A 19 -14.01 4.34 20.56
C TYR A 19 -13.72 4.96 21.94
N GLY A 20 -14.76 5.37 22.64
CA GLY A 20 -14.64 6.22 23.81
C GLY A 20 -13.94 7.53 23.45
N ASP A 21 -12.88 7.88 24.18
CA ASP A 21 -12.12 9.11 23.93
C ASP A 21 -11.08 9.00 22.79
N ARG A 22 -10.90 7.81 22.22
CA ARG A 22 -9.90 7.57 21.20
C ARG A 22 -10.49 7.69 19.78
N VAL A 23 -10.11 8.73 19.07
CA VAL A 23 -10.40 8.88 17.64
C VAL A 23 -9.50 7.94 16.84
N VAL A 24 -10.10 7.03 16.05
CA VAL A 24 -9.39 6.02 15.24
C VAL A 24 -9.44 6.35 13.76
N VAL A 25 -10.54 6.94 13.29
CA VAL A 25 -10.68 7.49 11.93
C VAL A 25 -11.13 8.93 12.07
N ASN A 26 -10.41 9.86 11.44
CA ASN A 26 -10.56 11.28 11.66
C ASN A 26 -10.61 12.02 10.33
N ASP A 27 -11.83 12.30 9.86
CA ASP A 27 -12.09 13.09 8.67
C ASP A 27 -11.44 12.47 7.39
N VAL A 28 -11.71 11.19 7.17
CA VAL A 28 -11.19 10.48 5.99
C VAL A 28 -12.15 10.63 4.82
N SER A 29 -11.66 11.28 3.75
CA SER A 29 -12.34 11.38 2.46
C SER A 29 -11.46 10.71 1.40
N LEU A 30 -12.06 9.81 0.61
CA LEU A 30 -11.36 8.98 -0.36
C LEU A 30 -12.31 8.61 -1.49
N GLU A 31 -11.79 8.62 -2.71
CA GLU A 31 -12.45 8.07 -3.89
C GLU A 31 -11.57 6.94 -4.46
N VAL A 32 -12.15 5.76 -4.61
CA VAL A 32 -11.55 4.59 -5.29
C VAL A 32 -12.29 4.38 -6.59
N LYS A 33 -11.57 4.35 -7.69
CA LYS A 33 -12.14 4.22 -9.04
C LYS A 33 -12.60 2.79 -9.33
N ALA A 34 -13.56 2.65 -10.22
CA ALA A 34 -14.01 1.33 -10.68
C ALA A 34 -12.87 0.57 -11.37
N GLY A 35 -12.70 -0.72 -11.01
CA GLY A 35 -11.65 -1.57 -11.54
C GLY A 35 -10.24 -1.26 -11.03
N GLU A 36 -10.10 -0.37 -10.04
CA GLU A 36 -8.80 0.00 -9.46
C GLU A 36 -8.33 -1.02 -8.41
N PHE A 37 -7.04 -1.31 -8.39
CA PHE A 37 -6.39 -1.93 -7.23
C PHE A 37 -5.90 -0.80 -6.29
N PHE A 38 -6.66 -0.52 -5.25
CA PHE A 38 -6.34 0.51 -4.27
C PHE A 38 -5.81 -0.08 -2.98
N SER A 39 -4.66 0.41 -2.48
CA SER A 39 -4.15 -0.02 -1.17
C SER A 39 -4.25 1.09 -0.12
N MET A 40 -4.72 0.73 1.07
CA MET A 40 -4.56 1.53 2.29
C MET A 40 -3.31 1.08 3.03
N LEU A 41 -2.29 1.93 3.05
CA LEU A 41 -0.98 1.67 3.63
C LEU A 41 -0.78 2.52 4.89
N GLY A 42 -0.22 1.96 5.95
CA GLY A 42 0.07 2.72 7.17
C GLY A 42 0.51 1.83 8.33
N PRO A 43 1.05 2.39 9.42
CA PRO A 43 1.46 1.62 10.59
C PRO A 43 0.27 0.95 11.28
N SER A 44 0.56 -0.04 12.12
CA SER A 44 -0.47 -0.71 12.91
C SER A 44 -1.23 0.30 13.80
N GLY A 45 -2.55 0.16 13.86
CA GLY A 45 -3.41 1.03 14.67
C GLY A 45 -3.69 2.43 14.11
N CYS A 46 -3.33 2.73 12.84
CA CYS A 46 -3.62 4.01 12.21
C CYS A 46 -5.03 4.17 11.62
N GLY A 47 -5.91 3.15 11.75
CA GLY A 47 -7.31 3.23 11.33
C GLY A 47 -7.66 2.46 10.05
N LYS A 48 -6.73 1.80 9.34
CA LYS A 48 -6.97 1.09 8.07
C LYS A 48 -8.08 0.03 8.18
N THR A 49 -7.91 -0.96 9.06
CA THR A 49 -8.89 -2.02 9.27
C THR A 49 -10.25 -1.48 9.73
N THR A 50 -10.28 -0.43 10.56
CA THR A 50 -11.52 0.23 10.97
C THR A 50 -12.21 0.88 9.76
N THR A 51 -11.47 1.57 8.91
CA THR A 51 -12.00 2.15 7.66
C THR A 51 -12.54 1.05 6.75
N LEU A 52 -11.78 -0.05 6.57
CA LEU A 52 -12.23 -1.19 5.78
C LEU A 52 -13.51 -1.81 6.35
N ARG A 53 -13.61 -1.97 7.68
CA ARG A 53 -14.81 -2.49 8.34
C ARG A 53 -16.01 -1.57 8.18
N MET A 54 -15.82 -0.25 8.17
CA MET A 54 -16.88 0.70 7.87
C MET A 54 -17.37 0.57 6.43
N ILE A 55 -16.46 0.43 5.44
CA ILE A 55 -16.82 0.15 4.05
C ILE A 55 -17.60 -1.17 3.95
N GLY A 56 -17.16 -2.19 4.67
CA GLY A 56 -17.80 -3.53 4.70
C GLY A 56 -19.11 -3.60 5.49
N GLY A 57 -19.52 -2.54 6.21
CA GLY A 57 -20.73 -2.55 7.04
C GLY A 57 -20.59 -3.25 8.39
N PHE A 58 -19.39 -3.76 8.74
CA PHE A 58 -19.10 -4.39 10.03
C PHE A 58 -18.91 -3.39 11.17
N GLU A 59 -18.78 -2.11 10.85
CA GLU A 59 -18.65 -1.01 11.78
C GLU A 59 -19.42 0.20 11.24
N GLN A 60 -20.16 0.88 12.10
CA GLN A 60 -20.86 2.11 11.70
C GLN A 60 -19.96 3.33 11.94
N PRO A 61 -19.85 4.27 11.00
CA PRO A 61 -19.19 5.55 11.27
C PRO A 61 -19.98 6.38 12.25
N ASP A 62 -19.31 7.19 13.06
CA ASP A 62 -19.97 8.13 13.96
C ASP A 62 -20.48 9.37 13.18
N SER A 63 -19.80 9.70 12.07
CA SER A 63 -20.24 10.70 11.09
C SER A 63 -19.58 10.47 9.73
N GLY A 64 -20.07 11.14 8.70
CA GLY A 64 -19.66 10.98 7.31
C GLY A 64 -20.57 10.03 6.54
N SER A 65 -20.21 9.73 5.30
CA SER A 65 -21.01 8.85 4.42
C SER A 65 -20.14 7.97 3.53
N ILE A 66 -20.71 6.82 3.16
CA ILE A 66 -20.07 5.78 2.33
C ILE A 66 -20.97 5.50 1.14
N TYR A 67 -20.40 5.61 -0.05
CA TYR A 67 -21.10 5.27 -1.31
C TYR A 67 -20.35 4.11 -1.98
N ILE A 68 -21.12 3.18 -2.54
CA ILE A 68 -20.65 2.09 -3.41
C ILE A 68 -21.48 2.16 -4.69
N ASP A 69 -20.80 2.26 -5.84
CA ASP A 69 -21.44 2.42 -7.16
C ASP A 69 -22.51 3.52 -7.13
N SER A 70 -22.18 4.69 -6.56
CA SER A 70 -23.04 5.87 -6.39
C SER A 70 -24.24 5.68 -5.44
N ARG A 71 -24.41 4.52 -4.84
CA ARG A 71 -25.45 4.23 -3.85
C ARG A 71 -24.93 4.54 -2.44
N ASP A 72 -25.68 5.28 -1.65
CA ASP A 72 -25.40 5.46 -0.22
C ASP A 72 -25.66 4.15 0.53
N VAL A 73 -24.61 3.61 1.14
CA VAL A 73 -24.62 2.36 1.93
C VAL A 73 -24.23 2.61 3.38
N THR A 74 -24.18 3.85 3.81
CA THR A 74 -23.67 4.25 5.13
C THR A 74 -24.28 3.43 6.26
N ASN A 75 -25.61 3.25 6.20
CA ASN A 75 -26.39 2.56 7.23
C ASN A 75 -26.79 1.12 6.84
N ASP A 76 -26.35 0.64 5.67
CA ASP A 76 -26.68 -0.71 5.22
C ASP A 76 -25.87 -1.76 6.00
N GLU A 77 -26.52 -2.86 6.34
CA GLU A 77 -25.87 -4.04 6.90
C GLU A 77 -24.91 -4.70 5.88
N PRO A 78 -23.92 -5.49 6.33
CA PRO A 78 -22.91 -6.07 5.43
C PRO A 78 -23.49 -6.86 4.25
N GLU A 79 -24.54 -7.64 4.47
CA GLU A 79 -25.18 -8.47 3.44
C GLU A 79 -25.97 -7.67 2.40
N ALA A 80 -26.29 -6.42 2.68
CA ALA A 80 -27.00 -5.54 1.75
C ALA A 80 -26.07 -4.74 0.84
N ARG A 81 -24.75 -4.83 1.06
CA ARG A 81 -23.75 -4.10 0.28
C ARG A 81 -23.26 -4.91 -0.92
N PRO A 82 -23.04 -4.30 -2.10
CA PRO A 82 -22.57 -5.02 -3.30
C PRO A 82 -21.06 -5.29 -3.26
N LEU A 83 -20.56 -5.80 -2.13
CA LEU A 83 -19.15 -6.11 -1.92
C LEU A 83 -18.96 -7.41 -1.15
N ASN A 84 -17.73 -7.94 -1.17
CA ASN A 84 -17.32 -9.04 -0.32
C ASN A 84 -16.00 -8.75 0.39
N THR A 85 -15.72 -9.48 1.47
CA THR A 85 -14.52 -9.29 2.29
C THR A 85 -13.75 -10.60 2.45
N VAL A 86 -12.43 -10.54 2.24
CA VAL A 86 -11.48 -11.58 2.64
C VAL A 86 -10.75 -11.11 3.88
N PHE A 87 -10.95 -11.81 5.00
CA PHE A 87 -10.34 -11.50 6.29
C PHE A 87 -8.92 -12.06 6.41
N GLN A 88 -8.12 -11.51 7.29
CA GLN A 88 -6.73 -11.85 7.54
C GLN A 88 -6.50 -13.36 7.79
N ASN A 89 -7.40 -14.03 8.48
CA ASN A 89 -7.33 -15.46 8.79
C ASN A 89 -8.11 -16.33 7.78
N TYR A 90 -8.42 -15.79 6.58
CA TYR A 90 -9.21 -16.44 5.53
C TYR A 90 -10.62 -16.88 5.94
N SER A 91 -10.88 -17.08 7.23
CA SER A 91 -12.16 -17.50 7.83
C SER A 91 -12.81 -18.69 7.09
N LEU A 92 -12.00 -19.66 6.66
CA LEU A 92 -12.49 -20.89 6.07
C LEU A 92 -13.15 -21.78 7.13
N PHE A 93 -14.20 -22.48 6.75
CA PHE A 93 -14.89 -23.45 7.60
C PHE A 93 -14.09 -24.76 7.62
N PRO A 94 -13.41 -25.12 8.74
CA PRO A 94 -12.46 -26.24 8.77
C PRO A 94 -13.14 -27.61 8.62
N HIS A 95 -14.43 -27.68 8.91
CA HIS A 95 -15.24 -28.89 8.80
C HIS A 95 -15.82 -29.14 7.40
N LEU A 96 -15.74 -28.13 6.50
CA LEU A 96 -16.20 -28.22 5.12
C LEU A 96 -15.03 -28.56 4.19
N ASN A 97 -15.33 -29.12 3.00
CA ASN A 97 -14.39 -29.23 1.90
C ASN A 97 -14.26 -27.89 1.13
N VAL A 98 -13.46 -27.88 0.07
CA VAL A 98 -13.23 -26.68 -0.75
C VAL A 98 -14.52 -26.24 -1.45
N GLU A 99 -15.24 -27.17 -2.09
CA GLU A 99 -16.50 -26.88 -2.78
C GLU A 99 -17.54 -26.27 -1.84
N ASP A 100 -17.77 -26.89 -0.67
CA ASP A 100 -18.74 -26.43 0.32
C ASP A 100 -18.35 -25.06 0.92
N ASN A 101 -17.04 -24.77 1.09
CA ASN A 101 -16.55 -23.46 1.48
C ASN A 101 -16.90 -22.39 0.44
N VAL A 102 -16.69 -22.66 -0.83
CA VAL A 102 -17.01 -21.73 -1.94
C VAL A 102 -18.51 -21.58 -2.08
N LYS A 103 -19.25 -22.70 -2.07
CA LYS A 103 -20.72 -22.74 -2.14
C LYS A 103 -21.39 -21.96 -1.00
N PHE A 104 -20.75 -21.87 0.16
CA PHE A 104 -21.32 -21.16 1.30
C PHE A 104 -21.66 -19.69 0.99
N GLY A 105 -20.88 -19.03 0.12
CA GLY A 105 -21.17 -17.68 -0.36
C GLY A 105 -22.53 -17.53 -1.01
N LEU A 106 -22.99 -18.54 -1.75
CA LEU A 106 -24.28 -18.54 -2.47
C LEU A 106 -25.50 -18.46 -1.55
N ARG A 107 -25.34 -18.74 -0.24
CA ARG A 107 -26.44 -18.59 0.76
C ARG A 107 -26.84 -17.14 1.00
N PHE A 108 -25.96 -16.20 0.63
CA PHE A 108 -26.16 -14.76 0.80
C PHE A 108 -26.44 -14.08 -0.54
N GLU A 109 -26.87 -14.84 -1.55
CA GLU A 109 -27.26 -14.32 -2.84
C GLU A 109 -28.41 -13.34 -2.68
N SER A 110 -28.22 -12.12 -3.17
CA SER A 110 -29.23 -11.06 -3.23
C SER A 110 -29.81 -10.95 -4.64
N GLU A 111 -30.82 -10.12 -4.84
CA GLU A 111 -31.35 -9.83 -6.18
C GLU A 111 -30.27 -9.26 -7.11
N PHE A 112 -29.24 -8.60 -6.56
CA PHE A 112 -28.15 -8.00 -7.32
C PHE A 112 -27.08 -9.03 -7.75
N THR A 113 -27.02 -10.19 -7.08
CA THR A 113 -26.01 -11.23 -7.34
C THR A 113 -26.59 -12.49 -7.99
N LYS A 114 -27.89 -12.46 -8.31
CA LYS A 114 -28.59 -13.57 -8.96
C LYS A 114 -27.99 -13.89 -10.33
N SER A 115 -27.60 -15.14 -10.53
CA SER A 115 -27.05 -15.63 -11.79
C SER A 115 -27.98 -16.65 -12.43
N ALA A 116 -27.99 -16.68 -13.77
CA ALA A 116 -28.71 -17.73 -14.53
C ALA A 116 -27.95 -19.08 -14.57
N LYS A 117 -26.69 -19.10 -14.10
CA LYS A 117 -25.84 -20.31 -14.05
C LYS A 117 -26.21 -21.18 -12.87
N SER A 118 -26.02 -22.49 -12.98
CA SER A 118 -26.17 -23.41 -11.85
C SER A 118 -25.07 -23.22 -10.81
N ASP A 119 -25.35 -23.55 -9.54
CA ASP A 119 -24.37 -23.50 -8.44
C ASP A 119 -23.08 -24.26 -8.80
N SER A 120 -23.21 -25.48 -9.34
CA SER A 120 -22.06 -26.30 -9.73
C SER A 120 -21.19 -25.64 -10.79
N GLN A 121 -21.81 -24.96 -11.76
CA GLN A 121 -21.09 -24.23 -12.79
C GLN A 121 -20.35 -23.02 -12.20
N ARG A 122 -21.01 -22.24 -11.35
CA ARG A 122 -20.40 -21.07 -10.67
C ARG A 122 -19.24 -21.48 -9.77
N ILE A 123 -19.38 -22.57 -9.01
CA ILE A 123 -18.31 -23.11 -8.17
C ILE A 123 -17.12 -23.53 -9.02
N GLY A 124 -17.37 -24.27 -10.12
CA GLY A 124 -16.32 -24.69 -11.06
C GLY A 124 -15.57 -23.48 -11.62
N GLU A 125 -16.28 -22.48 -12.14
CA GLU A 125 -15.69 -21.25 -12.68
C GLU A 125 -14.88 -20.47 -11.61
N ALA A 126 -15.41 -20.36 -10.38
CA ALA A 126 -14.70 -19.68 -9.28
C ALA A 126 -13.41 -20.44 -8.88
N LEU A 127 -13.42 -21.76 -8.86
CA LEU A 127 -12.23 -22.56 -8.58
C LEU A 127 -11.19 -22.50 -9.71
N GLU A 128 -11.62 -22.53 -10.96
CA GLU A 128 -10.73 -22.36 -12.12
C GLU A 128 -10.08 -20.98 -12.10
N LEU A 129 -10.84 -19.92 -11.81
CA LEU A 129 -10.37 -18.54 -11.71
C LEU A 129 -9.20 -18.37 -10.74
N VAL A 130 -9.24 -19.09 -9.61
CA VAL A 130 -8.17 -19.08 -8.61
C VAL A 130 -7.17 -20.23 -8.75
N GLN A 131 -7.18 -20.94 -9.89
CA GLN A 131 -6.28 -22.06 -10.22
C GLN A 131 -6.37 -23.24 -9.21
N LEU A 132 -7.57 -23.53 -8.73
CA LEU A 132 -7.87 -24.66 -7.85
C LEU A 132 -8.81 -25.68 -8.52
N GLY A 133 -8.84 -25.75 -9.85
CA GLY A 133 -9.52 -26.81 -10.58
C GLY A 133 -9.09 -28.19 -10.07
N GLY A 134 -10.04 -29.07 -9.77
CA GLY A 134 -9.79 -30.40 -9.21
C GLY A 134 -9.55 -30.48 -7.69
N PHE A 135 -9.70 -29.36 -6.95
CA PHE A 135 -9.52 -29.33 -5.48
C PHE A 135 -10.85 -29.43 -4.71
N ALA A 136 -11.99 -29.51 -5.38
CA ALA A 136 -13.34 -29.43 -4.80
C ALA A 136 -13.53 -30.31 -3.55
N GLU A 137 -13.10 -31.56 -3.61
CA GLU A 137 -13.27 -32.56 -2.54
C GLU A 137 -12.25 -32.47 -1.40
N ARG A 138 -11.17 -31.65 -1.55
CA ARG A 138 -10.14 -31.54 -0.52
C ARG A 138 -10.66 -30.83 0.73
N ARG A 139 -10.19 -31.26 1.89
CA ARG A 139 -10.45 -30.62 3.17
C ARG A 139 -9.48 -29.45 3.41
N VAL A 140 -9.91 -28.42 4.17
CA VAL A 140 -9.10 -27.23 4.46
C VAL A 140 -7.72 -27.58 5.03
N HIS A 141 -7.63 -28.57 5.94
CA HIS A 141 -6.37 -28.99 6.56
C HIS A 141 -5.38 -29.68 5.59
N GLN A 142 -5.80 -30.04 4.40
CA GLN A 142 -4.96 -30.64 3.35
C GLN A 142 -4.36 -29.57 2.43
N LEU A 143 -4.70 -28.29 2.65
CA LEU A 143 -4.29 -27.16 1.84
C LEU A 143 -3.14 -26.42 2.47
N SER A 144 -2.19 -25.98 1.64
CA SER A 144 -1.17 -24.99 2.03
C SER A 144 -1.83 -23.63 2.32
N GLY A 145 -1.13 -22.73 3.01
CA GLY A 145 -1.65 -21.39 3.32
C GLY A 145 -2.07 -20.62 2.06
N GLY A 146 -1.29 -20.70 0.98
CA GLY A 146 -1.64 -20.06 -0.29
C GLY A 146 -2.88 -20.67 -0.96
N GLU A 147 -3.07 -22.01 -0.89
CA GLU A 147 -4.29 -22.66 -1.38
C GLU A 147 -5.51 -22.27 -0.54
N GLN A 148 -5.36 -22.17 0.78
CA GLN A 148 -6.43 -21.67 1.66
C GLN A 148 -6.86 -20.25 1.31
N GLN A 149 -5.90 -19.37 1.05
CA GLN A 149 -6.18 -18.01 0.59
C GLN A 149 -6.96 -18.00 -0.73
N ARG A 150 -6.56 -18.82 -1.70
CA ARG A 150 -7.27 -18.92 -2.99
C ARG A 150 -8.70 -19.46 -2.82
N VAL A 151 -8.94 -20.39 -1.90
CA VAL A 151 -10.30 -20.84 -1.56
C VAL A 151 -11.12 -19.67 -0.98
N ALA A 152 -10.53 -18.85 -0.09
CA ALA A 152 -11.21 -17.69 0.46
C ALA A 152 -11.53 -16.64 -0.62
N LEU A 153 -10.62 -16.43 -1.57
CA LEU A 153 -10.86 -15.59 -2.75
C LEU A 153 -11.99 -16.14 -3.62
N ALA A 154 -11.98 -17.44 -3.97
CA ALA A 154 -13.05 -18.07 -4.73
C ALA A 154 -14.41 -17.89 -4.04
N ARG A 155 -14.49 -18.11 -2.72
CA ARG A 155 -15.71 -17.88 -1.92
C ARG A 155 -16.19 -16.43 -1.96
N ALA A 156 -15.27 -15.48 -1.96
CA ALA A 156 -15.62 -14.06 -2.03
C ALA A 156 -16.04 -13.65 -3.46
N LEU A 157 -15.47 -14.27 -4.49
CA LEU A 157 -15.72 -13.93 -5.89
C LEU A 157 -16.95 -14.62 -6.49
N ILE A 158 -17.45 -15.69 -5.89
CA ILE A 158 -18.57 -16.47 -6.43
C ILE A 158 -19.86 -15.65 -6.58
N LEU A 159 -20.01 -14.58 -5.79
CA LEU A 159 -21.14 -13.65 -5.87
C LEU A 159 -20.93 -12.51 -6.89
N GLU A 160 -19.81 -12.52 -7.61
CA GLU A 160 -19.46 -11.49 -8.61
C GLU A 160 -19.60 -10.05 -8.06
N PRO A 161 -18.96 -9.73 -6.90
CA PRO A 161 -19.11 -8.41 -6.28
C PRO A 161 -18.45 -7.32 -7.14
N SER A 162 -18.95 -6.07 -7.07
CA SER A 162 -18.28 -4.91 -7.71
C SER A 162 -17.00 -4.50 -6.98
N VAL A 163 -16.93 -4.75 -5.67
CA VAL A 163 -15.81 -4.41 -4.81
C VAL A 163 -15.39 -5.60 -3.94
N LEU A 164 -14.09 -5.89 -3.89
CA LEU A 164 -13.50 -6.87 -2.98
C LEU A 164 -12.63 -6.17 -1.95
N LEU A 165 -12.95 -6.36 -0.67
CA LEU A 165 -12.17 -5.88 0.48
C LEU A 165 -11.21 -6.96 0.95
N LEU A 166 -9.95 -6.60 1.19
CA LEU A 166 -8.88 -7.51 1.57
C LEU A 166 -8.16 -6.94 2.81
N ASP A 167 -8.31 -7.59 3.97
CA ASP A 167 -7.70 -7.16 5.23
C ASP A 167 -6.44 -8.00 5.52
N GLU A 168 -5.25 -7.46 5.19
CA GLU A 168 -3.93 -8.10 5.37
C GLU A 168 -3.86 -9.58 4.94
N PRO A 169 -4.36 -9.95 3.74
CA PRO A 169 -4.54 -11.36 3.38
C PRO A 169 -3.22 -12.13 3.17
N LEU A 170 -2.07 -11.45 3.07
CA LEU A 170 -0.75 -12.06 2.89
C LEU A 170 0.09 -12.05 4.17
N GLY A 171 -0.39 -11.46 5.26
CA GLY A 171 0.39 -11.21 6.47
C GLY A 171 0.92 -12.46 7.19
N ALA A 172 0.22 -13.60 7.06
CA ALA A 172 0.59 -14.85 7.73
C ALA A 172 1.54 -15.76 6.92
N LEU A 173 1.96 -15.33 5.71
CA LEU A 173 2.74 -16.16 4.79
C LEU A 173 4.24 -15.86 4.86
N ASP A 174 5.06 -16.86 4.54
CA ASP A 174 6.50 -16.68 4.35
C ASP A 174 6.80 -15.74 3.16
N ALA A 175 8.02 -15.18 3.14
CA ALA A 175 8.39 -14.15 2.17
C ALA A 175 8.34 -14.62 0.70
N GLN A 176 8.75 -15.87 0.44
CA GLN A 176 8.78 -16.40 -0.94
C GLN A 176 7.37 -16.65 -1.47
N LEU A 177 6.52 -17.27 -0.68
CA LEU A 177 5.11 -17.51 -1.03
C LEU A 177 4.36 -16.19 -1.17
N ARG A 178 4.61 -15.23 -0.27
CA ARG A 178 4.02 -13.89 -0.31
C ARG A 178 4.34 -13.18 -1.62
N ALA A 179 5.63 -13.13 -2.03
CA ALA A 179 6.04 -12.48 -3.28
C ALA A 179 5.34 -13.08 -4.52
N ARG A 180 5.18 -14.41 -4.54
CA ARG A 180 4.46 -15.10 -5.62
C ARG A 180 2.98 -14.73 -5.64
N LEU A 181 2.31 -14.78 -4.48
CA LEU A 181 0.88 -14.50 -4.36
C LEU A 181 0.52 -13.04 -4.62
N GLN A 182 1.43 -12.08 -4.36
CA GLN A 182 1.27 -10.68 -4.77
C GLN A 182 1.08 -10.56 -6.28
N ILE A 183 1.94 -11.21 -7.07
CA ILE A 183 1.86 -11.18 -8.54
C ILE A 183 0.57 -11.87 -9.02
N GLU A 184 0.22 -13.01 -8.42
CA GLU A 184 -0.99 -13.75 -8.76
C GLU A 184 -2.25 -12.93 -8.46
N LEU A 185 -2.30 -12.26 -7.29
CA LEU A 185 -3.45 -11.43 -6.88
C LEU A 185 -3.64 -10.21 -7.78
N ALA A 186 -2.54 -9.51 -8.13
CA ALA A 186 -2.61 -8.40 -9.07
C ALA A 186 -3.02 -8.85 -10.47
N THR A 187 -2.56 -10.02 -10.93
CA THR A 187 -2.95 -10.60 -12.21
C THR A 187 -4.42 -10.99 -12.22
N LEU A 188 -4.89 -11.62 -11.15
CA LEU A 188 -6.29 -12.01 -10.97
C LEU A 188 -7.21 -10.78 -11.02
N GLN A 189 -6.87 -9.72 -10.28
CA GLN A 189 -7.65 -8.48 -10.28
C GLN A 189 -7.78 -7.88 -11.67
N ARG A 190 -6.68 -7.78 -12.43
CA ARG A 190 -6.70 -7.29 -13.82
C ARG A 190 -7.53 -8.16 -14.75
N GLN A 191 -7.52 -9.48 -14.55
CA GLN A 191 -8.31 -10.44 -15.36
C GLN A 191 -9.80 -10.28 -15.09
N ILE A 192 -10.20 -10.08 -13.83
CA ILE A 192 -11.61 -9.97 -13.43
C ILE A 192 -12.15 -8.55 -13.68
N GLY A 193 -11.32 -7.53 -13.50
CA GLY A 193 -11.67 -6.12 -13.70
C GLY A 193 -12.52 -5.49 -12.59
N ILE A 194 -12.70 -6.16 -11.44
CA ILE A 194 -13.42 -5.59 -10.29
C ILE A 194 -12.50 -4.73 -9.42
N THR A 195 -13.07 -3.89 -8.58
CA THR A 195 -12.33 -3.01 -7.68
C THR A 195 -11.81 -3.77 -6.47
N PHE A 196 -10.51 -3.63 -6.16
CA PHE A 196 -9.91 -4.18 -4.94
C PHE A 196 -9.53 -3.05 -3.99
N ILE A 197 -9.95 -3.17 -2.71
CA ILE A 197 -9.45 -2.33 -1.62
C ILE A 197 -8.64 -3.22 -0.67
N TYR A 198 -7.35 -3.00 -0.66
CA TYR A 198 -6.36 -3.83 0.04
C TYR A 198 -5.77 -3.08 1.23
N VAL A 199 -5.82 -3.67 2.41
CA VAL A 199 -5.18 -3.13 3.61
C VAL A 199 -3.87 -3.85 3.86
N THR A 200 -2.80 -3.11 4.05
CA THR A 200 -1.49 -3.65 4.42
C THR A 200 -0.68 -2.66 5.25
N HIS A 201 0.32 -3.15 5.94
CA HIS A 201 1.40 -2.38 6.54
C HIS A 201 2.73 -2.58 5.80
N ASP A 202 2.76 -3.45 4.80
CA ASP A 202 3.93 -3.76 3.98
C ASP A 202 3.97 -2.84 2.75
N GLN A 203 5.03 -2.03 2.67
CA GLN A 203 5.25 -1.09 1.56
C GLN A 203 5.45 -1.82 0.23
N HIS A 204 6.17 -2.95 0.26
CA HIS A 204 6.47 -3.71 -0.95
C HIS A 204 5.20 -4.29 -1.57
N GLU A 205 4.26 -4.78 -0.74
CA GLU A 205 2.95 -5.23 -1.21
C GLU A 205 2.20 -4.11 -1.92
N ALA A 206 2.06 -2.96 -1.23
CA ALA A 206 1.34 -1.82 -1.78
C ALA A 206 1.97 -1.32 -3.09
N PHE A 207 3.31 -1.22 -3.16
CA PHE A 207 4.01 -0.71 -4.35
C PHE A 207 3.95 -1.67 -5.55
N THR A 208 3.91 -2.98 -5.28
CA THR A 208 3.93 -4.00 -6.34
C THR A 208 2.56 -4.20 -6.99
N MET A 209 1.48 -4.08 -6.21
CA MET A 209 0.15 -4.48 -6.67
C MET A 209 -0.77 -3.32 -7.05
N SER A 210 -0.56 -2.13 -6.48
CA SER A 210 -1.58 -1.09 -6.51
C SER A 210 -1.44 -0.12 -7.68
N ASP A 211 -2.56 0.31 -8.22
CA ASP A 211 -2.64 1.46 -9.12
C ASP A 211 -2.48 2.77 -8.35
N ARG A 212 -3.14 2.87 -7.18
CA ARG A 212 -2.99 3.98 -6.23
C ARG A 212 -2.93 3.47 -4.79
N ILE A 213 -2.25 4.25 -3.96
CA ILE A 213 -2.07 3.96 -2.54
C ILE A 213 -2.52 5.17 -1.73
N GLY A 214 -3.31 4.93 -0.68
CA GLY A 214 -3.62 5.91 0.35
C GLY A 214 -2.77 5.67 1.60
N VAL A 215 -1.89 6.61 1.93
CA VAL A 215 -1.06 6.53 3.14
C VAL A 215 -1.85 7.06 4.33
N MET A 216 -2.10 6.19 5.32
CA MET A 216 -2.83 6.53 6.54
C MET A 216 -1.90 6.68 7.73
N ARG A 217 -2.11 7.71 8.55
CA ARG A 217 -1.42 7.92 9.82
C ARG A 217 -2.36 8.61 10.82
N GLN A 218 -2.40 8.11 12.05
CA GLN A 218 -3.18 8.69 13.16
C GLN A 218 -4.66 8.97 12.79
N GLY A 219 -5.29 8.02 12.10
CA GLY A 219 -6.67 8.12 11.67
C GLY A 219 -6.93 9.01 10.46
N ARG A 220 -5.91 9.60 9.85
CA ARG A 220 -6.03 10.52 8.71
C ARG A 220 -5.41 9.93 7.45
N LEU A 221 -5.96 10.32 6.31
CA LEU A 221 -5.36 10.06 5.00
C LEU A 221 -4.37 11.19 4.69
N MET A 222 -3.07 10.87 4.67
CA MET A 222 -1.99 11.84 4.52
C MET A 222 -1.73 12.22 3.06
N GLN A 223 -1.73 11.21 2.18
CA GLN A 223 -1.53 11.38 0.74
C GLN A 223 -2.12 10.19 -0.01
N VAL A 224 -2.69 10.46 -1.19
CA VAL A 224 -3.13 9.44 -2.16
C VAL A 224 -2.41 9.71 -3.47
N GLY A 225 -1.87 8.68 -4.09
CA GLY A 225 -1.18 8.80 -5.37
C GLY A 225 -0.73 7.46 -5.93
N ALA A 226 -0.18 7.45 -7.14
CA ALA A 226 0.47 6.27 -7.70
C ALA A 226 1.71 5.88 -6.84
N PRO A 227 2.12 4.60 -6.80
CA PRO A 227 3.28 4.15 -6.03
C PRO A 227 4.53 5.01 -6.25
N ARG A 228 4.86 5.28 -7.51
CA ARG A 228 6.02 6.10 -7.88
C ARG A 228 5.90 7.54 -7.39
N GLU A 229 4.71 8.13 -7.49
CA GLU A 229 4.44 9.50 -7.01
C GLU A 229 4.66 9.61 -5.51
N LEU A 230 4.12 8.69 -4.72
CA LEU A 230 4.30 8.67 -3.26
C LEU A 230 5.77 8.53 -2.85
N TYR A 231 6.54 7.74 -3.61
CA TYR A 231 7.96 7.53 -3.35
C TYR A 231 8.83 8.72 -3.73
N GLU A 232 8.64 9.26 -4.95
CA GLU A 232 9.46 10.33 -5.49
C GLU A 232 9.00 11.74 -5.06
N GLN A 233 7.69 11.91 -4.76
CA GLN A 233 7.06 13.20 -4.47
C GLN A 233 6.17 13.14 -3.22
N PRO A 234 6.69 12.68 -2.06
CA PRO A 234 5.93 12.74 -0.83
C PRO A 234 5.61 14.20 -0.47
N ASN A 235 4.42 14.44 0.07
CA ASN A 235 3.94 15.78 0.44
C ASN A 235 4.40 16.22 1.85
N SER A 236 4.92 15.30 2.65
CA SER A 236 5.34 15.54 4.03
C SER A 236 6.51 14.66 4.44
N VAL A 237 7.19 15.06 5.51
CA VAL A 237 8.27 14.27 6.13
C VAL A 237 7.76 12.91 6.58
N GLU A 238 6.57 12.87 7.14
CA GLU A 238 5.92 11.64 7.63
C GLU A 238 5.67 10.63 6.51
N VAL A 239 5.15 11.09 5.37
CA VAL A 239 4.95 10.22 4.20
C VAL A 239 6.30 9.76 3.66
N ALA A 240 7.28 10.68 3.54
CA ALA A 240 8.62 10.35 3.06
C ALA A 240 9.30 9.25 3.87
N GLN A 241 9.21 9.33 5.21
CA GLN A 241 9.76 8.34 6.13
C GLN A 241 9.03 7.00 6.07
N PHE A 242 7.73 7.05 5.86
CA PHE A 242 6.91 5.85 5.88
C PHE A 242 6.97 5.07 4.56
N VAL A 243 7.11 5.72 3.40
CA VAL A 243 7.08 5.04 2.10
C VAL A 243 8.44 4.54 1.61
N GLY A 244 9.49 4.65 2.40
CA GLY A 244 10.82 4.12 2.09
C GLY A 244 11.95 4.82 2.83
N ALA A 245 13.15 4.25 2.75
CA ALA A 245 14.34 4.88 3.32
C ALA A 245 14.57 6.25 2.68
N ALA A 246 14.85 7.27 3.50
CA ALA A 246 15.13 8.62 3.05
C ALA A 246 16.15 9.29 3.98
N ASN A 247 17.09 10.02 3.40
CA ASN A 247 17.88 11.00 4.11
C ASN A 247 17.02 12.25 4.26
N LEU A 248 16.75 12.63 5.48
CA LEU A 248 15.97 13.82 5.83
C LEU A 248 16.87 14.77 6.61
N ILE A 249 17.30 15.84 5.96
CA ILE A 249 18.32 16.75 6.46
C ILE A 249 17.75 18.17 6.47
N ARG A 250 17.90 18.88 7.57
CA ARG A 250 17.57 20.30 7.59
C ARG A 250 18.52 21.06 6.68
N GLY A 251 17.99 21.91 5.84
CA GLY A 251 18.76 22.74 4.92
C GLY A 251 17.98 23.97 4.51
N ARG A 252 18.56 24.76 3.62
CA ARG A 252 18.00 26.03 3.16
C ARG A 252 18.06 26.14 1.64
N VAL A 253 16.95 26.50 1.04
CA VAL A 253 16.94 26.93 -0.37
C VAL A 253 17.48 28.34 -0.43
N VAL A 254 18.71 28.49 -0.93
CA VAL A 254 19.43 29.78 -0.91
C VAL A 254 19.18 30.60 -2.18
N SER A 255 18.90 29.91 -3.29
CA SER A 255 18.50 30.55 -4.55
C SER A 255 17.73 29.53 -5.39
N ARG A 256 17.16 29.98 -6.51
CA ARG A 256 16.46 29.08 -7.46
C ARG A 256 17.40 27.97 -7.90
N GLY A 257 16.95 26.71 -7.73
CA GLY A 257 17.71 25.53 -8.11
C GLY A 257 18.87 25.15 -7.20
N VAL A 258 19.10 25.87 -6.04
CA VAL A 258 20.24 25.62 -5.16
C VAL A 258 19.77 25.51 -3.71
N VAL A 259 20.13 24.41 -3.07
CA VAL A 259 19.98 24.19 -1.63
C VAL A 259 21.33 24.08 -0.96
N GLU A 260 21.40 24.55 0.27
CA GLU A 260 22.54 24.37 1.17
C GLU A 260 22.13 23.40 2.29
N LEU A 261 22.90 22.34 2.44
CA LEU A 261 22.77 21.34 3.50
C LEU A 261 24.16 20.87 3.94
N ALA A 262 24.37 20.70 5.23
CA ALA A 262 25.67 20.30 5.80
C ALA A 262 26.86 21.20 5.40
N GLY A 263 26.63 22.47 5.08
CA GLY A 263 27.65 23.39 4.58
C GLY A 263 27.99 23.27 3.10
N GLU A 264 27.35 22.37 2.38
CA GLU A 264 27.57 22.08 0.96
C GLU A 264 26.36 22.52 0.13
N LYS A 265 26.61 22.86 -1.16
CA LYS A 265 25.56 23.27 -2.10
C LYS A 265 25.18 22.16 -3.04
N PHE A 266 23.90 21.85 -3.13
CA PHE A 266 23.34 20.83 -4.01
C PHE A 266 22.33 21.44 -4.99
N ILE A 267 22.12 20.73 -6.10
CA ILE A 267 21.08 21.09 -7.07
C ILE A 267 19.73 20.64 -6.53
N ALA A 268 18.74 21.51 -6.60
CA ALA A 268 17.36 21.23 -6.25
C ALA A 268 16.42 21.66 -7.39
N PRO A 269 15.14 21.24 -7.38
CA PRO A 269 14.16 21.71 -8.33
C PRO A 269 14.01 23.23 -8.28
N ASP A 270 13.91 23.85 -9.45
CA ASP A 270 13.68 25.30 -9.59
C ASP A 270 12.40 25.80 -8.89
N SER A 271 11.42 24.89 -8.70
CA SER A 271 10.16 25.15 -8.02
C SER A 271 10.24 25.13 -6.49
N ALA A 272 11.40 24.75 -5.93
CA ALA A 272 11.57 24.70 -4.47
C ALA A 272 11.39 26.10 -3.84
N PRO A 273 10.57 26.25 -2.79
CA PRO A 273 10.38 27.54 -2.14
C PRO A 273 11.64 27.97 -1.40
N LEU A 274 11.97 29.27 -1.50
CA LEU A 274 13.13 29.84 -0.78
C LEU A 274 12.93 29.73 0.73
N GLY A 275 14.01 29.48 1.45
CA GLY A 275 14.01 29.43 2.92
C GLY A 275 14.35 28.05 3.48
N ASP A 276 14.09 27.90 4.77
CA ASP A 276 14.42 26.68 5.51
C ASP A 276 13.40 25.56 5.19
N GLY A 277 13.89 24.33 5.09
CA GLY A 277 13.08 23.17 4.79
C GLY A 277 13.76 21.85 5.17
N MET A 278 13.03 20.76 5.03
CA MET A 278 13.59 19.41 5.15
C MET A 278 13.97 18.91 3.76
N MET A 279 15.26 18.71 3.54
CA MET A 279 15.79 18.16 2.28
C MET A 279 15.68 16.64 2.35
N MET A 280 14.94 16.06 1.43
CA MET A 280 14.82 14.61 1.26
C MET A 280 15.70 14.16 0.10
N ILE A 281 16.54 13.15 0.34
CA ILE A 281 17.35 12.47 -0.67
C ILE A 281 17.19 10.96 -0.48
N ARG A 282 16.78 10.24 -1.52
CA ARG A 282 16.73 8.78 -1.46
C ARG A 282 18.13 8.18 -1.51
N PRO A 283 18.44 7.11 -0.73
CA PRO A 283 19.77 6.51 -0.67
C PRO A 283 20.34 6.09 -2.03
N GLU A 284 19.50 5.57 -2.91
CA GLU A 284 19.89 5.13 -4.27
C GLU A 284 20.15 6.29 -5.26
N ARG A 285 19.86 7.53 -4.84
CA ARG A 285 20.13 8.74 -5.63
C ARG A 285 21.50 9.37 -5.30
N ILE A 286 22.26 8.76 -4.40
CA ILE A 286 23.62 9.16 -4.03
C ILE A 286 24.61 8.25 -4.75
N ARG A 287 25.44 8.82 -5.60
CA ARG A 287 26.54 8.15 -6.27
C ARG A 287 27.80 8.21 -5.42
N ILE A 288 28.56 7.13 -5.40
CA ILE A 288 29.80 6.99 -4.63
C ILE A 288 30.97 6.82 -5.61
N GLY A 289 32.14 7.38 -5.26
CA GLY A 289 33.38 7.27 -6.04
C GLY A 289 33.53 8.36 -7.10
N SER A 290 32.54 9.24 -7.24
CA SER A 290 32.60 10.37 -8.20
C SER A 290 31.78 11.54 -7.65
N GLY A 291 32.05 12.76 -8.12
CA GLY A 291 31.29 13.95 -7.75
C GLY A 291 32.14 15.04 -7.09
N ASN A 292 31.47 16.02 -6.50
CA ASN A 292 32.09 17.23 -6.00
C ASN A 292 32.07 17.38 -4.44
N HIS A 293 31.46 16.41 -3.74
CA HIS A 293 31.30 16.48 -2.29
C HIS A 293 32.16 15.41 -1.63
N GLN A 294 32.98 15.80 -0.67
CA GLN A 294 33.82 14.87 0.08
C GLN A 294 33.06 14.33 1.28
N ALA A 295 33.04 13.02 1.45
CA ALA A 295 32.42 12.34 2.58
C ALA A 295 33.36 11.25 3.14
N VAL A 296 33.12 10.81 4.38
CA VAL A 296 33.83 9.71 5.01
C VAL A 296 32.85 8.55 5.19
N ILE A 297 33.24 7.36 4.77
CA ILE A 297 32.46 6.13 5.01
C ILE A 297 32.51 5.80 6.50
N GLU A 298 31.40 5.93 7.21
CA GLU A 298 31.29 5.51 8.61
C GLU A 298 31.08 4.01 8.73
N ARG A 299 30.28 3.42 7.80
CA ARG A 299 29.98 1.98 7.80
C ARG A 299 29.56 1.50 6.43
N VAL A 300 30.03 0.31 6.07
CA VAL A 300 29.55 -0.48 4.92
C VAL A 300 28.81 -1.70 5.43
N THR A 301 27.57 -1.89 5.00
CA THR A 301 26.73 -3.02 5.39
C THR A 301 26.29 -3.79 4.15
N PHE A 302 26.64 -5.08 4.10
CA PHE A 302 26.19 -5.98 3.03
C PHE A 302 24.72 -6.35 3.22
N ALA A 303 23.91 -6.12 2.19
CA ALA A 303 22.47 -6.43 2.18
C ALA A 303 22.08 -7.25 0.93
N GLY A 304 22.91 -8.22 0.56
CA GLY A 304 22.69 -9.09 -0.60
C GLY A 304 23.06 -8.44 -1.92
N SER A 305 22.06 -8.05 -2.72
CA SER A 305 22.27 -7.40 -4.03
C SER A 305 22.76 -5.97 -3.95
N VAL A 306 22.71 -5.36 -2.75
CA VAL A 306 23.12 -3.97 -2.53
C VAL A 306 24.04 -3.86 -1.32
N LEU A 307 24.86 -2.79 -1.30
CA LEU A 307 25.56 -2.31 -0.10
C LEU A 307 24.85 -1.08 0.43
N ARG A 308 24.59 -1.04 1.73
CA ARG A 308 24.12 0.16 2.44
C ARG A 308 25.32 0.82 3.12
N ILE A 309 25.53 2.10 2.81
CA ILE A 309 26.71 2.83 3.20
C ILE A 309 26.29 4.06 3.99
N SER A 310 26.71 4.15 5.25
CA SER A 310 26.58 5.37 6.04
C SER A 310 27.76 6.26 5.74
N LEU A 311 27.50 7.50 5.38
CA LEU A 311 28.48 8.51 4.97
C LEU A 311 28.39 9.73 5.90
N LYS A 312 29.51 10.18 6.41
CA LYS A 312 29.63 11.46 7.10
C LYS A 312 29.89 12.56 6.08
N LEU A 313 28.94 13.49 5.95
CA LEU A 313 29.03 14.69 5.11
C LEU A 313 28.97 15.93 6.02
N GLY A 314 30.10 16.59 6.25
CA GLY A 314 30.17 17.65 7.26
C GLY A 314 29.72 17.13 8.64
N ASP A 315 28.70 17.74 9.21
CA ASP A 315 28.17 17.38 10.52
C ASP A 315 27.02 16.37 10.49
N VAL A 316 26.56 15.96 9.30
CA VAL A 316 25.41 15.07 9.14
C VAL A 316 25.83 13.69 8.64
N THR A 317 25.05 12.66 9.03
CA THR A 317 25.18 11.32 8.46
C THR A 317 24.09 11.13 7.43
N ILE A 318 24.47 10.69 6.23
CA ILE A 318 23.58 10.31 5.13
C ILE A 318 23.80 8.86 4.77
N ASN A 319 22.79 8.20 4.23
CA ASN A 319 22.87 6.82 3.79
C ASN A 319 22.79 6.75 2.28
N ALA A 320 23.70 6.00 1.65
CA ALA A 320 23.65 5.66 0.25
C ALA A 320 23.37 4.16 0.10
N GLU A 321 22.70 3.80 -1.00
CA GLU A 321 22.51 2.40 -1.41
C GLU A 321 23.05 2.22 -2.82
N VAL A 322 24.02 1.32 -2.97
CA VAL A 322 24.68 1.04 -4.24
C VAL A 322 24.61 -0.45 -4.57
N PRO A 323 24.61 -0.83 -5.87
CA PRO A 323 24.69 -2.24 -6.26
C PRO A 323 25.92 -2.90 -5.67
N ASN A 324 25.80 -4.18 -5.29
CA ASN A 324 26.91 -5.02 -4.89
C ASN A 324 27.55 -5.61 -6.16
N ASP A 325 28.39 -4.84 -6.82
CA ASP A 325 29.09 -5.20 -8.05
C ASP A 325 30.58 -4.82 -8.01
N GLU A 326 31.25 -4.91 -9.12
CA GLU A 326 32.69 -4.60 -9.23
C GLU A 326 33.04 -3.15 -8.84
N THR A 327 32.09 -2.22 -8.96
CA THR A 327 32.30 -0.78 -8.67
C THR A 327 32.30 -0.50 -7.16
N SER A 328 31.71 -1.39 -6.38
CA SER A 328 31.60 -1.29 -4.92
C SER A 328 32.66 -2.10 -4.18
N VAL A 329 33.49 -2.85 -4.90
CA VAL A 329 34.59 -3.65 -4.32
C VAL A 329 35.64 -2.74 -3.69
N GLY A 330 36.00 -3.01 -2.44
CA GLY A 330 37.04 -2.28 -1.70
C GLY A 330 36.55 -1.08 -0.89
N LEU A 331 35.25 -0.79 -0.90
CA LEU A 331 34.65 0.19 0.03
C LEU A 331 34.80 -0.31 1.47
N ARG A 332 35.29 0.53 2.36
CA ARG A 332 35.54 0.17 3.76
C ARG A 332 35.33 1.36 4.71
N ASP A 333 35.07 1.03 5.95
CA ASP A 333 34.90 2.01 7.02
C ASP A 333 36.15 2.88 7.18
N GLY A 334 35.97 4.18 7.42
CA GLY A 334 37.03 5.18 7.54
C GLY A 334 37.59 5.71 6.22
N GLN A 335 37.12 5.23 5.09
CA GLN A 335 37.63 5.69 3.77
C GLN A 335 37.02 7.04 3.43
N GLU A 336 37.86 7.99 3.00
CA GLU A 336 37.41 9.22 2.35
C GLU A 336 37.01 8.93 0.92
N ILE A 337 35.87 9.48 0.49
CA ILE A 337 35.31 9.24 -0.83
C ILE A 337 34.58 10.46 -1.36
N MET A 338 34.62 10.63 -2.66
CA MET A 338 33.79 11.64 -3.34
C MET A 338 32.38 11.09 -3.56
N ILE A 339 31.40 11.94 -3.36
CA ILE A 339 30.00 11.61 -3.64
C ILE A 339 29.34 12.67 -4.53
N ASP A 340 28.32 12.25 -5.22
CA ASP A 340 27.44 13.13 -5.99
C ASP A 340 25.99 12.78 -5.72
N VAL A 341 25.13 13.79 -5.74
CA VAL A 341 23.68 13.61 -5.65
C VAL A 341 23.10 13.84 -7.04
N LEU A 342 22.38 12.85 -7.54
CA LEU A 342 21.80 12.94 -8.89
C LEU A 342 20.98 14.22 -9.05
N PRO A 343 21.00 14.85 -10.24
CA PRO A 343 20.10 15.95 -10.53
C PRO A 343 18.65 15.59 -10.21
N ASP A 344 17.90 16.53 -9.68
CA ASP A 344 16.50 16.36 -9.25
C ASP A 344 16.26 15.34 -8.12
N ALA A 345 17.32 14.82 -7.48
CA ALA A 345 17.21 13.89 -6.38
C ALA A 345 16.85 14.57 -5.05
N VAL A 346 17.14 15.85 -4.90
CA VAL A 346 16.79 16.62 -3.70
C VAL A 346 15.33 17.09 -3.80
N ARG A 347 14.54 16.72 -2.81
CA ARG A 347 13.17 17.25 -2.60
C ARG A 347 13.13 18.11 -1.37
N VAL A 348 12.44 19.23 -1.46
CA VAL A 348 12.26 20.15 -0.32
C VAL A 348 10.88 19.94 0.25
N LEU A 349 10.82 19.45 1.46
CA LEU A 349 9.58 19.21 2.21
C LEU A 349 9.37 20.32 3.25
N PRO A 350 8.11 20.67 3.57
CA PRO A 350 7.84 21.61 4.65
C PRO A 350 8.39 21.05 5.97
N LEU A 351 8.88 21.93 6.83
CA LEU A 351 9.21 21.54 8.20
C LEU A 351 7.91 21.15 8.90
N ALA A 352 7.94 20.02 9.61
CA ALA A 352 6.82 19.66 10.47
C ALA A 352 6.66 20.75 11.55
N ASN A 353 5.45 21.29 11.66
CA ASN A 353 5.10 22.26 12.71
C ASN A 353 5.16 21.62 14.10
#